data_324428ccb2ec11a17f05e47082d8712f
#
_entry.id   324428ccb2ec11a17f05e47082d8712f
#
_cell.length_a   1.000
_cell.length_b   1.000
_cell.length_c   1.000
_cell.angle_alpha   90.00
_cell.angle_beta   90.00
_cell.angle_gamma   90.00
#
_symmetry.space_group_name_H-M   'P 1'
#
loop_
_entity.id
_entity.type
_entity.pdbx_description
1 polymer ?
#
loop_
_entity_poly.entity_id
_entity_poly.type
_entity_poly.pdbx_seq_one_letter_code
_entity_poly.pdbx_strand_id
1 'polypeptide(L)'
;QYRCGQRAALKLADKIGRRNALALMYAGVGLMDLVWYWGGSIHVLYGFAVVYGLCYGGFVGTAPAVCADYFGVKKLSSIIGWLYTSVAFGTLLGPPLAGRAFDLYQSYDLPILIGAASGLTAAVLVMLMGPPRRWA
;
A
#
# COMPACT_ATOMS: atom_id res chain seq x y z
N GLN A 1 2.02 16.65 -13.92
CA GLN A 1 1.35 16.96 -12.62
C GLN A 1 1.56 15.86 -11.57
N TYR A 2 1.74 14.59 -11.96
CA TYR A 2 1.98 13.45 -11.04
C TYR A 2 3.35 13.49 -10.34
N ARG A 3 4.32 14.27 -10.85
CA ARG A 3 5.68 14.34 -10.28
C ARG A 3 5.77 15.10 -8.95
N CYS A 4 4.81 15.95 -8.62
CA CYS A 4 4.89 16.79 -7.41
C CYS A 4 4.55 15.99 -6.14
N GLY A 5 3.51 15.18 -6.18
CA GLY A 5 3.10 14.32 -5.06
C GLY A 5 4.13 13.23 -4.75
N GLN A 6 4.69 12.58 -5.78
CA GLN A 6 5.74 11.58 -5.60
C GLN A 6 7.03 12.17 -4.98
N ARG A 7 7.41 13.39 -5.37
CA ARG A 7 8.59 14.05 -4.80
C ARG A 7 8.39 14.44 -3.33
N ALA A 8 7.18 14.83 -2.94
CA ALA A 8 6.86 15.13 -1.56
C ALA A 8 6.89 13.86 -0.69
N ALA A 9 6.30 12.77 -1.16
CA ALA A 9 6.32 11.47 -0.49
C ALA A 9 7.75 10.91 -0.36
N LEU A 10 8.58 11.03 -1.40
CA LEU A 10 9.98 10.59 -1.36
C LEU A 10 10.81 11.43 -0.38
N LYS A 11 10.64 12.76 -0.36
CA LYS A 11 11.33 13.63 0.61
C LYS A 11 10.91 13.33 2.05
N LEU A 12 9.64 13.01 2.27
CA LEU A 12 9.13 12.61 3.58
C LEU A 12 9.69 11.23 3.97
N ALA A 13 9.75 10.30 3.03
CA ALA A 13 10.33 8.98 3.22
C ALA A 13 11.83 9.05 3.58
N ASP A 14 12.59 9.94 2.95
CA ASP A 14 14.01 10.14 3.27
C ASP A 14 14.22 10.76 4.66
N LYS A 15 13.28 11.58 5.15
CA LYS A 15 13.35 12.26 6.45
C LYS A 15 12.95 11.36 7.62
N ILE A 16 11.96 10.49 7.43
CA ILE A 16 11.39 9.58 8.47
C ILE A 16 12.09 8.21 8.45
N GLY A 17 12.84 7.93 7.38
CA GLY A 17 13.37 6.61 7.05
C GLY A 17 12.41 5.83 6.13
N ARG A 18 12.94 5.33 5.03
CA ARG A 18 12.16 4.67 3.97
C ARG A 18 11.28 3.52 4.47
N ARG A 19 11.76 2.76 5.46
CA ARG A 19 10.99 1.70 6.10
C ARG A 19 9.75 2.23 6.82
N ASN A 20 9.93 3.25 7.66
CA ASN A 20 8.82 3.82 8.44
C ASN A 20 7.82 4.53 7.52
N ALA A 21 8.29 5.17 6.46
CA ALA A 21 7.42 5.76 5.45
C ALA A 21 6.59 4.70 4.74
N LEU A 22 7.18 3.56 4.38
CA LEU A 22 6.46 2.44 3.77
C LEU A 22 5.39 1.88 4.72
N ALA A 23 5.73 1.68 6.00
CA ALA A 23 4.77 1.24 7.01
C ALA A 23 3.62 2.23 7.21
N LEU A 24 3.91 3.54 7.22
CA LEU A 24 2.89 4.59 7.28
C LEU A 24 1.96 4.57 6.07
N MET A 25 2.48 4.32 4.88
CA MET A 25 1.68 4.21 3.66
C MET A 25 0.74 3.00 3.69
N TYR A 26 1.22 1.83 4.14
CA TYR A 26 0.37 0.66 4.33
C TYR A 26 -0.69 0.88 5.42
N ALA A 27 -0.32 1.48 6.54
CA ALA A 27 -1.27 1.84 7.60
C ALA A 27 -2.31 2.84 7.09
N GLY A 28 -1.90 3.83 6.31
CA GLY A 28 -2.78 4.81 5.68
C GLY A 28 -3.81 4.16 4.75
N VAL A 29 -3.39 3.22 3.91
CA VAL A 29 -4.30 2.47 3.04
C VAL A 29 -5.31 1.67 3.89
N GLY A 30 -4.85 0.89 4.86
CA GLY A 30 -5.73 0.09 5.72
C GLY A 30 -6.70 0.93 6.55
N LEU A 31 -6.27 2.10 7.06
CA LEU A 31 -7.14 3.02 7.77
C LEU A 31 -8.18 3.67 6.85
N MET A 32 -7.79 3.99 5.61
CA MET A 32 -8.73 4.55 4.64
C MET A 32 -9.79 3.54 4.22
N ASP A 33 -9.48 2.25 4.14
CA ASP A 33 -10.49 1.22 3.90
C ASP A 33 -11.51 1.16 5.04
N LEU A 34 -11.09 1.36 6.31
CA LEU A 34 -12.02 1.48 7.45
C LEU A 34 -12.86 2.75 7.39
N VAL A 35 -12.28 3.86 6.95
CA VAL A 35 -13.05 5.10 6.75
C VAL A 35 -14.09 4.91 5.65
N TRP A 36 -13.79 4.18 4.60
CA TRP A 36 -14.76 3.83 3.57
C TRP A 36 -15.90 2.96 4.12
N TYR A 37 -15.60 2.00 4.98
CA TYR A 37 -16.61 1.15 5.63
C TYR A 37 -17.68 1.97 6.39
N TRP A 38 -17.27 3.06 7.06
CA TRP A 38 -18.19 3.92 7.81
C TRP A 38 -18.68 5.14 7.05
N GLY A 39 -18.11 5.43 5.88
CA GLY A 39 -18.37 6.64 5.10
C GLY A 39 -19.58 6.55 4.21
N GLY A 40 -20.75 7.00 4.69
CA GLY A 40 -21.97 7.12 3.86
C GLY A 40 -22.11 8.44 3.09
N SER A 41 -21.15 9.38 3.20
CA SER A 41 -21.23 10.70 2.58
C SER A 41 -20.25 10.88 1.42
N ILE A 42 -20.71 11.57 0.35
CA ILE A 42 -19.89 11.85 -0.84
C ILE A 42 -18.61 12.64 -0.49
N HIS A 43 -18.67 13.52 0.51
CA HIS A 43 -17.51 14.30 0.96
C HIS A 43 -16.42 13.42 1.59
N VAL A 44 -16.82 12.40 2.34
CA VAL A 44 -15.91 11.40 2.91
C VAL A 44 -15.24 10.61 1.79
N LEU A 45 -15.98 10.28 0.73
CA LEU A 45 -15.46 9.56 -0.44
C LEU A 45 -14.40 10.38 -1.20
N TYR A 46 -14.59 11.71 -1.34
CA TYR A 46 -13.56 12.58 -1.92
C TYR A 46 -12.30 12.64 -1.05
N GLY A 47 -12.46 12.79 0.26
CA GLY A 47 -11.34 12.76 1.21
C GLY A 47 -10.59 11.43 1.17
N PHE A 48 -11.31 10.33 1.15
CA PHE A 48 -10.78 8.97 0.95
C PHE A 48 -9.94 8.87 -0.33
N ALA A 49 -10.49 9.30 -1.47
CA ALA A 49 -9.81 9.18 -2.76
C ALA A 49 -8.48 9.95 -2.80
N VAL A 50 -8.44 11.14 -2.20
CA VAL A 50 -7.21 11.96 -2.13
C VAL A 50 -6.15 11.28 -1.25
N VAL A 51 -6.51 10.90 -0.03
CA VAL A 51 -5.55 10.31 0.93
C VAL A 51 -5.10 8.93 0.47
N TYR A 52 -6.02 8.09 0.00
CA TYR A 52 -5.71 6.78 -0.56
C TYR A 52 -4.78 6.88 -1.77
N GLY A 53 -5.07 7.81 -2.69
CA GLY A 53 -4.23 8.06 -3.86
C GLY A 53 -2.82 8.51 -3.50
N LEU A 54 -2.66 9.36 -2.48
CA LEU A 54 -1.36 9.79 -1.98
C LEU A 54 -0.58 8.63 -1.34
N CYS A 55 -1.23 7.83 -0.49
CA CYS A 55 -0.61 6.67 0.16
C CYS A 55 -0.20 5.62 -0.87
N TYR A 56 -1.10 5.28 -1.80
CA TYR A 56 -0.85 4.29 -2.84
C TYR A 56 0.23 4.75 -3.83
N GLY A 57 0.17 6.01 -4.29
CA GLY A 57 1.20 6.59 -5.16
C GLY A 57 2.57 6.68 -4.50
N GLY A 58 2.60 7.00 -3.21
CA GLY A 58 3.82 6.98 -2.40
C GLY A 58 4.39 5.57 -2.25
N PHE A 59 3.54 4.57 -2.02
CA PHE A 59 3.93 3.16 -1.95
C PHE A 59 4.61 2.68 -3.23
N VAL A 60 4.00 2.90 -4.39
CA VAL A 60 4.56 2.49 -5.69
C VAL A 60 5.95 3.09 -5.93
N GLY A 61 6.18 4.34 -5.48
CA GLY A 61 7.49 4.98 -5.60
C GLY A 61 8.53 4.52 -4.57
N THR A 62 8.08 4.17 -3.36
CA THR A 62 8.99 3.86 -2.23
C THR A 62 9.35 2.37 -2.16
N ALA A 63 8.47 1.47 -2.57
CA ALA A 63 8.69 0.03 -2.50
C ALA A 63 9.96 -0.45 -3.23
N PRO A 64 10.25 -0.03 -4.49
CA PRO A 64 11.49 -0.38 -5.16
C PRO A 64 12.73 0.15 -4.45
N ALA A 65 12.66 1.35 -3.87
CA ALA A 65 13.77 1.96 -3.15
C ALA A 65 14.08 1.19 -1.85
N VAL A 66 13.05 0.76 -1.12
CA VAL A 66 13.21 -0.10 0.07
C VAL A 66 13.81 -1.45 -0.33
N CYS A 67 13.34 -2.07 -1.40
CA CYS A 67 13.92 -3.32 -1.91
C CYS A 67 15.41 -3.17 -2.25
N ALA A 68 15.82 -2.03 -2.84
CA ALA A 68 17.21 -1.75 -3.13
C ALA A 68 18.06 -1.62 -1.85
N ASP A 69 17.52 -1.00 -0.81
CA ASP A 69 18.20 -0.81 0.47
C ASP A 69 18.41 -2.13 1.24
N TYR A 70 17.49 -3.10 1.10
CA TYR A 70 17.58 -4.39 1.81
C TYR A 70 18.36 -5.47 1.04
N PHE A 71 18.21 -5.50 -0.28
CA PHE A 71 18.74 -6.61 -1.10
C PHE A 71 19.86 -6.19 -2.05
N GLY A 72 20.15 -4.90 -2.13
CA GLY A 72 21.14 -4.34 -3.04
C GLY A 72 20.66 -4.30 -4.51
N VAL A 73 21.39 -3.54 -5.34
CA VAL A 73 21.00 -3.27 -6.74
C VAL A 73 21.18 -4.48 -7.67
N LYS A 74 22.08 -5.42 -7.34
CA LYS A 74 22.42 -6.54 -8.25
C LYS A 74 21.27 -7.52 -8.52
N LYS A 75 20.36 -7.71 -7.56
CA LYS A 75 19.20 -8.62 -7.66
C LYS A 75 17.85 -7.90 -7.69
N LEU A 76 17.89 -6.58 -7.80
CA LEU A 76 16.70 -5.72 -7.67
C LEU A 76 15.63 -6.05 -8.71
N SER A 77 15.99 -6.27 -9.96
CA SER A 77 15.04 -6.59 -11.04
C SER A 77 14.27 -7.88 -10.79
N SER A 78 14.95 -8.94 -10.30
CA SER A 78 14.28 -10.21 -9.98
C SER A 78 13.32 -10.04 -8.81
N ILE A 79 13.72 -9.32 -7.77
CA ILE A 79 12.89 -9.11 -6.57
C ILE A 79 11.66 -8.26 -6.91
N ILE A 80 11.84 -7.19 -7.68
CA ILE A 80 10.75 -6.37 -8.17
C ILE A 80 9.81 -7.19 -9.06
N GLY A 81 10.34 -8.04 -9.93
CA GLY A 81 9.54 -8.94 -10.76
C GLY A 81 8.64 -9.84 -9.92
N TRP A 82 9.15 -10.50 -8.90
CA TRP A 82 8.36 -11.31 -7.98
C TRP A 82 7.31 -10.50 -7.21
N LEU A 83 7.67 -9.31 -6.75
CA LEU A 83 6.77 -8.41 -6.04
C LEU A 83 5.62 -7.99 -6.94
N TYR A 84 5.87 -7.56 -8.17
CA TYR A 84 4.82 -7.17 -9.11
C TYR A 84 4.00 -8.37 -9.62
N THR A 85 4.58 -9.57 -9.68
CA THR A 85 3.83 -10.79 -9.97
C THR A 85 2.76 -11.05 -8.89
N SER A 86 3.10 -10.91 -7.61
CA SER A 86 2.11 -11.04 -6.52
C SER A 86 1.01 -9.97 -6.58
N VAL A 87 1.36 -8.72 -6.95
CA VAL A 87 0.39 -7.66 -7.18
C VAL A 87 -0.52 -8.00 -8.36
N ALA A 88 0.02 -8.56 -9.46
CA ALA A 88 -0.78 -8.97 -10.61
C ALA A 88 -1.81 -10.05 -10.25
N PHE A 89 -1.43 -11.05 -9.44
CA PHE A 89 -2.40 -12.03 -8.92
C PHE A 89 -3.48 -11.38 -8.06
N GLY A 90 -3.10 -10.45 -7.17
CA GLY A 90 -4.06 -9.72 -6.34
C GLY A 90 -5.06 -8.91 -7.18
N THR A 91 -4.59 -8.22 -8.21
CA THR A 91 -5.45 -7.43 -9.10
C THR A 91 -6.32 -8.29 -10.02
N LEU A 92 -5.85 -9.46 -10.40
CA LEU A 92 -6.62 -10.39 -11.23
C LEU A 92 -7.73 -11.08 -10.42
N LEU A 93 -7.44 -11.49 -9.20
CA LEU A 93 -8.37 -12.25 -8.36
C LEU A 93 -9.26 -11.36 -7.48
N GLY A 94 -8.79 -10.18 -7.12
CA GLY A 94 -9.51 -9.25 -6.22
C GLY A 94 -10.90 -8.89 -6.70
N PRO A 95 -11.08 -8.31 -7.90
CA PRO A 95 -12.40 -7.92 -8.39
C PRO A 95 -13.39 -9.06 -8.54
N PRO A 96 -13.04 -10.24 -9.12
CA PRO A 96 -13.95 -11.37 -9.19
C PRO A 96 -14.37 -11.91 -7.81
N LEU A 97 -13.45 -11.95 -6.85
CA LEU A 97 -13.76 -12.40 -5.49
C LEU A 97 -14.66 -11.40 -4.76
N ALA A 98 -14.40 -10.10 -4.92
CA ALA A 98 -15.24 -9.05 -4.36
C ALA A 98 -16.66 -9.08 -4.98
N GLY A 99 -16.78 -9.30 -6.29
CA GLY A 99 -18.06 -9.47 -6.97
C GLY A 99 -18.84 -10.67 -6.46
N ARG A 100 -18.18 -11.82 -6.31
CA ARG A 100 -18.81 -13.01 -5.71
C ARG A 100 -19.22 -12.82 -4.27
N ALA A 101 -18.42 -12.13 -3.47
CA ALA A 101 -18.79 -11.81 -2.11
C ALA A 101 -20.04 -10.92 -2.07
N PHE A 102 -20.14 -9.95 -2.98
CA PHE A 102 -21.35 -9.13 -3.11
C PHE A 102 -22.58 -9.95 -3.53
N ASP A 103 -22.44 -10.87 -4.48
CA ASP A 103 -23.56 -11.74 -4.92
C ASP A 103 -24.10 -12.61 -3.78
N LEU A 104 -23.20 -13.07 -2.88
CA LEU A 104 -23.57 -13.93 -1.77
C LEU A 104 -24.11 -13.17 -0.56
N TYR A 105 -23.49 -12.04 -0.21
CA TYR A 105 -23.78 -11.30 1.03
C TYR A 105 -24.56 -10.01 0.81
N GLN A 106 -24.77 -9.58 -0.44
CA GLN A 106 -25.41 -8.32 -0.85
C GLN A 106 -24.76 -7.10 -0.16
N SER A 107 -23.47 -7.21 0.18
CA SER A 107 -22.69 -6.19 0.86
C SER A 107 -21.21 -6.26 0.44
N TYR A 108 -20.54 -5.10 0.41
CA TYR A 108 -19.09 -5.00 0.23
C TYR A 108 -18.29 -4.97 1.54
N ASP A 109 -18.95 -5.15 2.69
CA ASP A 109 -18.31 -5.08 4.01
C ASP A 109 -17.16 -6.05 4.16
N LEU A 110 -17.37 -7.28 3.71
CA LEU A 110 -16.37 -8.35 3.82
C LEU A 110 -15.11 -8.07 2.98
N PRO A 111 -15.18 -7.71 1.68
CA PRO A 111 -14.01 -7.29 0.92
C PRO A 111 -13.27 -6.10 1.52
N ILE A 112 -13.99 -5.08 2.03
CA ILE A 112 -13.40 -3.90 2.65
C ILE A 112 -12.65 -4.26 3.93
N LEU A 113 -13.23 -5.08 4.79
CA LEU A 113 -12.58 -5.53 6.02
C LEU A 113 -11.34 -6.38 5.75
N ILE A 114 -11.38 -7.24 4.74
CA ILE A 114 -10.19 -8.02 4.30
C ILE A 114 -9.11 -7.08 3.78
N GLY A 115 -9.45 -6.07 3.00
CA GLY A 115 -8.53 -5.04 2.52
C GLY A 115 -7.88 -4.30 3.67
N ALA A 116 -8.66 -3.78 4.61
CA ALA A 116 -8.18 -3.09 5.81
C ALA A 116 -7.25 -3.96 6.65
N ALA A 117 -7.67 -5.21 6.94
CA ALA A 117 -6.86 -6.15 7.71
C ALA A 117 -5.53 -6.48 7.03
N SER A 118 -5.53 -6.68 5.70
CA SER A 118 -4.31 -6.95 4.94
C SER A 118 -3.35 -5.76 4.93
N GLY A 119 -3.86 -4.53 4.78
CA GLY A 119 -3.06 -3.30 4.83
C GLY A 119 -2.42 -3.08 6.20
N LEU A 120 -3.18 -3.25 7.27
CA LEU A 120 -2.67 -3.13 8.64
C LEU A 120 -1.66 -4.22 8.98
N THR A 121 -1.90 -5.46 8.56
CA THR A 121 -0.96 -6.57 8.74
C THR A 121 0.34 -6.30 8.00
N ALA A 122 0.29 -5.80 6.77
CA ALA A 122 1.46 -5.41 6.00
C ALA A 122 2.25 -4.30 6.69
N ALA A 123 1.58 -3.29 7.27
CA ALA A 123 2.23 -2.23 8.02
C ALA A 123 2.99 -2.77 9.24
N VAL A 124 2.38 -3.68 10.00
CA VAL A 124 3.02 -4.34 11.15
C VAL A 124 4.22 -5.16 10.71
N LEU A 125 4.09 -5.96 9.65
CA LEU A 125 5.20 -6.77 9.13
C LEU A 125 6.39 -5.90 8.70
N VAL A 126 6.13 -4.77 8.04
CA VAL A 126 7.19 -3.82 7.65
C VAL A 126 7.84 -3.19 8.89
N MET A 127 7.08 -2.90 9.95
CA MET A 127 7.65 -2.39 11.21
C MET A 127 8.48 -3.44 11.95
N LEU A 128 8.16 -4.71 11.83
CA LEU A 128 8.94 -5.80 12.42
C LEU A 128 10.23 -6.09 11.65
N MET A 129 10.35 -5.66 10.40
CA MET A 129 11.61 -5.75 9.66
C MET A 129 12.68 -4.92 10.35
N GLY A 130 13.84 -5.53 10.63
CA GLY A 130 15.00 -4.85 11.21
C GLY A 130 15.49 -3.69 10.32
N PRO A 131 16.41 -2.84 10.81
CA PRO A 131 16.97 -1.75 10.02
C PRO A 131 17.70 -2.30 8.78
N PRO A 132 17.64 -1.59 7.62
CA PRO A 132 18.30 -2.01 6.40
C PRO A 132 19.82 -2.12 6.63
N ARG A 133 20.44 -3.18 6.14
CA ARG A 133 21.89 -3.32 6.15
C ARG A 133 22.45 -2.28 5.17
N ARG A 134 23.27 -1.36 5.66
CA ARG A 134 24.05 -0.48 4.79
C ARG A 134 25.09 -1.35 4.05
N TRP A 135 24.84 -1.62 2.79
CA TRP A 135 25.83 -2.24 1.90
C TRP A 135 26.84 -1.14 1.57
N ALA A 136 28.00 -1.19 2.21
CA ALA A 136 29.14 -0.34 1.85
C ALA A 136 29.75 -0.83 0.54
#